data_39a3c16cf0292485bb9b805b74f268d2
#
_entry.id   39a3c16cf0292485bb9b805b74f268d2
#
_cell.length_a   1.000
_cell.length_b   1.000
_cell.length_c   1.000
_cell.angle_alpha   90.00
_cell.angle_beta   90.00
_cell.angle_gamma   90.00
#
_symmetry.space_group_name_H-M   'P 1'
#
loop_
_entity.id
_entity.type
_entity.pdbx_description
1 polymer ?
#
loop_
_entity_poly.entity_id
_entity_poly.type
_entity_poly.pdbx_seq_one_letter_code
_entity_poly.pdbx_strand_id
1 'polypeptide(L)'
;MTYETSVLEAERVTVQPKKIWMTAFILCFLILLADGVDLAFLAYSLTSIKAEFNLTTVQAGALGSWSLVGGVIGGLIGGWACDRFGRVKVIVFYMILASSLSCTLGFVESYHQFLIIRSIAAIGLGSLYIACNTLMSEYVPTKYRTTVLAALMTGFTLGSLCATLLAGWIIPEYGWRMLYWITICPIVLAFLLYFLVPEPDSWLRSRELKRQEAASKVKVKKENPYKVILKDKNHRWIFLLWILSAGALQFGYAGLSNWLPAYLESDLGISFKAMTGYMVGTFMIMIFAKIVAGILADRFGRRALFAFGTMGTALFLPIVIYFNTPTNILYLMLMFGFLYGMPFAINATYMTESFPTSIRGTAVGGAFNIGRIGAVFAPLTIGYFAHGGSIGTGLLVMAGAYFICGLIPALFIRDRLYDPQKAD
;
A
#
# COMPACT_ATOMS: atom_id res chain seq x y z
N MET A 1 -10.60 48.32 -8.57
CA MET A 1 -10.34 46.90 -8.92
C MET A 1 -10.62 46.11 -7.66
N THR A 2 -11.77 45.51 -7.58
CA THR A 2 -12.34 44.95 -6.35
C THR A 2 -11.77 43.55 -6.07
N TYR A 3 -11.69 43.23 -4.80
CA TYR A 3 -11.19 41.94 -4.24
C TYR A 3 -11.82 40.70 -4.92
N GLU A 4 -13.04 40.81 -5.46
CA GLU A 4 -13.73 39.78 -6.24
C GLU A 4 -13.09 39.48 -7.60
N THR A 5 -12.50 40.43 -8.28
CA THR A 5 -11.81 40.22 -9.56
C THR A 5 -10.50 39.46 -9.35
N SER A 6 -9.82 39.65 -8.22
CA SER A 6 -8.58 38.93 -7.89
C SER A 6 -8.86 37.49 -7.48
N VAL A 7 -10.03 37.20 -6.89
CA VAL A 7 -10.44 35.82 -6.54
C VAL A 7 -10.89 35.05 -7.78
N LEU A 8 -11.56 35.68 -8.74
CA LEU A 8 -11.99 35.07 -10.00
C LEU A 8 -10.82 34.82 -10.97
N GLU A 9 -9.75 35.62 -10.90
CA GLU A 9 -8.50 35.31 -11.62
C GLU A 9 -7.68 34.19 -10.97
N ALA A 10 -7.81 34.00 -9.65
CA ALA A 10 -7.17 32.88 -8.95
C ALA A 10 -7.83 31.51 -9.24
N GLU A 11 -9.08 31.50 -9.70
CA GLU A 11 -9.82 30.29 -10.08
C GLU A 11 -9.54 29.79 -11.51
N ARG A 12 -8.81 30.50 -12.32
CA ARG A 12 -8.22 29.93 -13.54
C ARG A 12 -7.12 28.97 -13.13
N VAL A 13 -7.49 27.78 -12.64
CA VAL A 13 -6.62 26.61 -12.62
C VAL A 13 -6.15 26.43 -14.05
N THR A 14 -4.92 26.85 -14.34
CA THR A 14 -4.28 26.53 -15.60
C THR A 14 -4.18 25.01 -15.63
N VAL A 15 -5.13 24.38 -16.33
CA VAL A 15 -5.09 22.96 -16.60
C VAL A 15 -3.77 22.71 -17.35
N GLN A 16 -2.84 22.06 -16.69
CA GLN A 16 -1.56 21.68 -17.29
C GLN A 16 -1.82 21.01 -18.65
N PRO A 17 -1.01 21.27 -19.70
CA PRO A 17 -1.22 20.68 -21.00
C PRO A 17 -1.46 19.18 -20.88
N LYS A 18 -2.45 18.67 -21.58
CA LYS A 18 -2.88 17.24 -21.50
C LYS A 18 -1.70 16.27 -21.65
N LYS A 19 -0.68 16.63 -22.42
CA LYS A 19 0.54 15.84 -22.59
C LYS A 19 1.35 15.69 -21.28
N ILE A 20 1.43 16.72 -20.45
CA ILE A 20 2.27 16.69 -19.22
C ILE A 20 1.65 15.77 -18.15
N TRP A 21 0.36 15.87 -17.88
CA TRP A 21 -0.23 15.01 -16.88
C TRP A 21 -0.27 13.54 -17.30
N MET A 22 -0.39 13.24 -18.59
CA MET A 22 -0.28 11.86 -19.10
C MET A 22 1.12 11.31 -18.94
N THR A 23 2.16 12.12 -19.26
CA THR A 23 3.55 11.73 -19.03
C THR A 23 3.84 11.49 -17.55
N ALA A 24 3.37 12.40 -16.69
CA ALA A 24 3.45 12.23 -15.23
C ALA A 24 2.75 10.96 -14.76
N PHE A 25 1.57 10.66 -15.31
CA PHE A 25 0.82 9.43 -14.98
C PHE A 25 1.61 8.18 -15.35
N ILE A 26 2.10 8.10 -16.58
CA ILE A 26 2.86 6.93 -17.05
C ILE A 26 4.10 6.70 -16.19
N LEU A 27 4.85 7.75 -15.90
CA LEU A 27 6.07 7.64 -15.09
C LEU A 27 5.76 7.29 -13.64
N CYS A 28 4.77 7.92 -13.01
CA CYS A 28 4.34 7.57 -11.65
C CYS A 28 3.78 6.13 -11.59
N PHE A 29 3.05 5.69 -12.61
CA PHE A 29 2.55 4.33 -12.72
C PHE A 29 3.69 3.31 -12.77
N LEU A 30 4.71 3.56 -13.61
CA LEU A 30 5.89 2.70 -13.72
C LEU A 30 6.74 2.72 -12.44
N ILE A 31 6.83 3.87 -11.76
CA ILE A 31 7.49 3.99 -10.46
C ILE A 31 6.77 3.15 -9.40
N LEU A 32 5.44 3.24 -9.32
CA LEU A 32 4.66 2.40 -8.39
C LEU A 32 4.67 0.91 -8.76
N LEU A 33 4.79 0.59 -10.05
CA LEU A 33 5.00 -0.78 -10.50
C LEU A 33 6.35 -1.29 -9.97
N ALA A 34 7.42 -0.51 -10.15
CA ALA A 34 8.76 -0.86 -9.65
C ALA A 34 8.80 -0.97 -8.10
N ASP A 35 8.09 -0.09 -7.39
CA ASP A 35 7.89 -0.15 -5.94
C ASP A 35 7.22 -1.47 -5.51
N GLY A 36 6.14 -1.86 -6.21
CA GLY A 36 5.45 -3.13 -5.98
C GLY A 36 6.32 -4.36 -6.28
N VAL A 37 7.18 -4.29 -7.31
CA VAL A 37 8.16 -5.34 -7.63
C VAL A 37 9.16 -5.50 -6.49
N ASP A 38 9.80 -4.43 -6.08
CA ASP A 38 10.83 -4.44 -5.03
C ASP A 38 10.27 -4.94 -3.70
N LEU A 39 9.10 -4.45 -3.29
CA LEU A 39 8.49 -4.87 -2.04
C LEU A 39 8.17 -6.37 -2.02
N ALA A 40 7.69 -6.92 -3.15
CA ALA A 40 7.32 -8.32 -3.26
C ALA A 40 8.53 -9.26 -3.35
N PHE A 41 9.69 -8.81 -3.80
CA PHE A 41 10.89 -9.65 -3.94
C PHE A 41 11.30 -10.31 -2.61
N LEU A 42 11.11 -9.62 -1.48
CA LEU A 42 11.42 -10.20 -0.17
C LEU A 42 10.61 -11.47 0.10
N ALA A 43 9.32 -11.48 -0.25
CA ALA A 43 8.46 -12.63 0.00
C ALA A 43 8.91 -13.87 -0.79
N TYR A 44 9.35 -13.69 -2.04
CA TYR A 44 9.81 -14.79 -2.91
C TYR A 44 11.25 -15.23 -2.63
N SER A 45 12.10 -14.33 -2.16
CA SER A 45 13.49 -14.65 -1.79
C SER A 45 13.64 -15.14 -0.35
N LEU A 46 12.59 -15.05 0.47
CA LEU A 46 12.64 -15.30 1.92
C LEU A 46 13.15 -16.70 2.26
N THR A 47 12.67 -17.72 1.57
CA THR A 47 13.10 -19.12 1.78
C THR A 47 14.58 -19.29 1.47
N SER A 48 15.05 -18.75 0.35
CA SER A 48 16.45 -18.82 -0.06
C SER A 48 17.37 -18.05 0.89
N ILE A 49 16.97 -16.84 1.32
CA ILE A 49 17.70 -16.01 2.29
C ILE A 49 17.78 -16.73 3.64
N LYS A 50 16.65 -17.32 4.08
CA LYS A 50 16.58 -18.09 5.33
C LYS A 50 17.55 -19.28 5.30
N ALA A 51 17.59 -20.02 4.20
CA ALA A 51 18.48 -21.17 4.04
C ALA A 51 19.96 -20.76 4.01
N GLU A 52 20.30 -19.69 3.28
CA GLU A 52 21.69 -19.26 3.10
C GLU A 52 22.29 -18.68 4.38
N PHE A 53 21.54 -17.84 5.11
CA PHE A 53 22.02 -17.24 6.37
C PHE A 53 21.66 -18.05 7.61
N ASN A 54 21.11 -19.26 7.45
CA ASN A 54 20.69 -20.16 8.56
C ASN A 54 19.78 -19.44 9.57
N LEU A 55 18.77 -18.69 9.07
CA LEU A 55 17.90 -17.88 9.91
C LEU A 55 16.83 -18.71 10.59
N THR A 56 16.52 -18.34 11.82
CA THR A 56 15.28 -18.78 12.47
C THR A 56 14.05 -18.16 11.78
N THR A 57 12.86 -18.74 11.96
CA THR A 57 11.60 -18.17 11.43
C THR A 57 11.32 -16.78 12.00
N VAL A 58 11.72 -16.53 13.26
CA VAL A 58 11.61 -15.20 13.90
C VAL A 58 12.49 -14.17 13.19
N GLN A 59 13.74 -14.52 12.89
CA GLN A 59 14.66 -13.64 12.16
C GLN A 59 14.16 -13.35 10.73
N ALA A 60 13.63 -14.36 10.04
CA ALA A 60 13.02 -14.21 8.73
C ALA A 60 11.80 -13.25 8.79
N GLY A 61 10.95 -13.40 9.81
CA GLY A 61 9.83 -12.48 10.06
C GLY A 61 10.28 -11.05 10.35
N ALA A 62 11.38 -10.89 11.07
CA ALA A 62 11.95 -9.58 11.38
C ALA A 62 12.38 -8.82 10.10
N LEU A 63 12.86 -9.50 9.05
CA LEU A 63 13.18 -8.85 7.76
C LEU A 63 11.95 -8.14 7.17
N GLY A 64 10.80 -8.81 7.19
CA GLY A 64 9.54 -8.23 6.73
C GLY A 64 9.07 -7.06 7.62
N SER A 65 9.09 -7.26 8.94
CA SER A 65 8.64 -6.25 9.91
C SER A 65 9.50 -4.98 9.86
N TRP A 66 10.81 -5.08 9.84
CA TRP A 66 11.69 -3.93 9.75
C TRP A 66 11.59 -3.20 8.40
N SER A 67 11.34 -3.93 7.31
CA SER A 67 11.00 -3.31 6.02
C SER A 67 9.72 -2.46 6.13
N LEU A 68 8.70 -2.95 6.82
CA LEU A 68 7.46 -2.20 7.03
C LEU A 68 7.64 -1.00 7.96
N VAL A 69 8.50 -1.10 9.00
CA VAL A 69 8.91 0.05 9.82
C VAL A 69 9.52 1.14 8.95
N GLY A 70 10.48 0.77 8.10
CA GLY A 70 11.09 1.71 7.14
C GLY A 70 10.03 2.37 6.24
N GLY A 71 9.09 1.59 5.72
CA GLY A 71 7.98 2.08 4.89
C GLY A 71 7.06 3.07 5.60
N VAL A 72 6.73 2.82 6.87
CA VAL A 72 5.92 3.76 7.70
C VAL A 72 6.67 5.07 7.93
N ILE A 73 7.94 4.99 8.34
CA ILE A 73 8.80 6.17 8.55
C ILE A 73 8.91 6.96 7.24
N GLY A 74 9.18 6.27 6.12
CA GLY A 74 9.27 6.87 4.81
C GLY A 74 7.98 7.58 4.40
N GLY A 75 6.84 6.97 4.63
CA GLY A 75 5.54 7.57 4.34
C GLY A 75 5.28 8.86 5.12
N LEU A 76 5.64 8.91 6.40
CA LEU A 76 5.50 10.10 7.24
C LEU A 76 6.44 11.22 6.79
N ILE A 77 7.72 10.90 6.59
CA ILE A 77 8.74 11.87 6.15
C ILE A 77 8.47 12.32 4.71
N GLY A 78 8.05 11.39 3.84
CA GLY A 78 7.78 11.66 2.43
C GLY A 78 6.69 12.70 2.22
N GLY A 79 5.58 12.63 2.96
CA GLY A 79 4.53 13.64 2.91
C GLY A 79 5.03 15.03 3.29
N TRP A 80 5.76 15.14 4.40
CA TRP A 80 6.38 16.40 4.81
C TRP A 80 7.41 16.92 3.79
N ALA A 81 8.24 16.02 3.26
CA ALA A 81 9.25 16.36 2.27
C ALA A 81 8.61 16.88 0.97
N CYS A 82 7.52 16.27 0.49
CA CYS A 82 6.76 16.72 -0.67
C CYS A 82 6.29 18.17 -0.52
N ASP A 83 5.79 18.55 0.66
CA ASP A 83 5.33 19.90 0.92
C ASP A 83 6.46 20.91 0.99
N ARG A 84 7.65 20.50 1.42
CA ARG A 84 8.80 21.40 1.63
C ARG A 84 9.68 21.53 0.38
N PHE A 85 10.00 20.41 -0.26
CA PHE A 85 11.03 20.35 -1.33
C PHE A 85 10.44 20.23 -2.74
N GLY A 86 9.19 19.86 -2.87
CA GLY A 86 8.52 19.61 -4.14
C GLY A 86 8.21 18.13 -4.35
N ARG A 87 7.20 17.87 -5.19
CA ARG A 87 6.69 16.51 -5.40
C ARG A 87 7.65 15.70 -6.27
N VAL A 88 8.04 16.26 -7.40
CA VAL A 88 8.93 15.61 -8.39
C VAL A 88 10.28 15.33 -7.76
N LYS A 89 10.90 16.33 -7.13
CA LYS A 89 12.22 16.17 -6.48
C LYS A 89 12.24 15.09 -5.42
N VAL A 90 11.18 14.99 -4.63
CA VAL A 90 11.03 13.98 -3.57
C VAL A 90 10.88 12.59 -4.17
N ILE A 91 10.06 12.42 -5.22
CA ILE A 91 9.94 11.13 -5.93
C ILE A 91 11.30 10.69 -6.47
N VAL A 92 11.99 11.59 -7.14
CA VAL A 92 13.33 11.32 -7.73
C VAL A 92 14.33 10.88 -6.66
N PHE A 93 14.42 11.64 -5.55
CA PHE A 93 15.35 11.33 -4.46
C PHE A 93 15.06 9.94 -3.85
N TYR A 94 13.79 9.68 -3.52
CA TYR A 94 13.42 8.42 -2.88
C TYR A 94 13.49 7.23 -3.83
N MET A 95 13.24 7.43 -5.13
CA MET A 95 13.43 6.38 -6.13
C MET A 95 14.90 5.99 -6.29
N ILE A 96 15.79 6.97 -6.34
CA ILE A 96 17.24 6.72 -6.39
C ILE A 96 17.69 6.02 -5.09
N LEU A 97 17.26 6.52 -3.93
CA LEU A 97 17.59 5.93 -2.64
C LEU A 97 17.14 4.45 -2.55
N ALA A 98 15.86 4.19 -2.84
CA ALA A 98 15.29 2.86 -2.78
C ALA A 98 15.99 1.90 -3.75
N SER A 99 16.08 2.26 -5.03
CA SER A 99 16.67 1.40 -6.06
C SER A 99 18.15 1.11 -5.81
N SER A 100 18.93 2.13 -5.41
CA SER A 100 20.35 1.94 -5.12
C SER A 100 20.57 1.02 -3.91
N LEU A 101 19.84 1.24 -2.81
CA LEU A 101 19.97 0.42 -1.62
C LEU A 101 19.41 -0.98 -1.83
N SER A 102 18.30 -1.14 -2.55
CA SER A 102 17.79 -2.47 -2.89
C SER A 102 18.77 -3.24 -3.77
N CYS A 103 19.43 -2.58 -4.73
CA CYS A 103 20.48 -3.21 -5.55
C CYS A 103 21.64 -3.73 -4.66
N THR A 104 22.05 -2.97 -3.64
CA THR A 104 23.13 -3.42 -2.74
C THR A 104 22.77 -4.66 -1.93
N LEU A 105 21.49 -5.01 -1.77
CA LEU A 105 21.08 -6.27 -1.14
C LEU A 105 21.59 -7.51 -1.90
N GLY A 106 21.84 -7.41 -3.19
CA GLY A 106 22.46 -8.49 -3.96
C GLY A 106 23.93 -8.79 -3.59
N PHE A 107 24.59 -7.91 -2.81
CA PHE A 107 25.99 -8.05 -2.41
C PHE A 107 26.18 -8.34 -0.92
N VAL A 108 25.09 -8.47 -0.15
CA VAL A 108 25.19 -8.70 1.30
C VAL A 108 25.64 -10.13 1.62
N GLU A 109 26.40 -10.25 2.68
CA GLU A 109 26.97 -11.52 3.16
C GLU A 109 26.44 -11.93 4.54
N SER A 110 25.63 -11.06 5.20
CA SER A 110 25.09 -11.34 6.53
C SER A 110 23.67 -10.86 6.72
N TYR A 111 22.95 -11.51 7.64
CA TYR A 111 21.61 -11.13 8.08
C TYR A 111 21.50 -9.67 8.51
N HIS A 112 22.45 -9.18 9.31
CA HIS A 112 22.41 -7.81 9.83
C HIS A 112 22.60 -6.77 8.73
N GLN A 113 23.46 -7.02 7.74
CA GLN A 113 23.61 -6.16 6.59
C GLN A 113 22.31 -6.10 5.79
N PHE A 114 21.71 -7.26 5.52
CA PHE A 114 20.44 -7.33 4.81
C PHE A 114 19.34 -6.55 5.56
N LEU A 115 19.19 -6.79 6.86
CA LEU A 115 18.17 -6.14 7.70
C LEU A 115 18.28 -4.62 7.66
N ILE A 116 19.49 -4.09 7.88
CA ILE A 116 19.73 -2.63 7.94
C ILE A 116 19.49 -2.00 6.57
N ILE A 117 20.12 -2.53 5.52
CA ILE A 117 20.00 -1.97 4.18
C ILE A 117 18.55 -2.04 3.69
N ARG A 118 17.86 -3.17 3.89
CA ARG A 118 16.46 -3.34 3.53
C ARG A 118 15.54 -2.36 4.26
N SER A 119 15.77 -2.13 5.54
CA SER A 119 14.99 -1.18 6.34
C SER A 119 15.16 0.25 5.84
N ILE A 120 16.37 0.66 5.47
CA ILE A 120 16.65 2.00 4.94
C ILE A 120 16.09 2.14 3.51
N ALA A 121 16.24 1.12 2.65
CA ALA A 121 15.65 1.11 1.31
C ALA A 121 14.12 1.28 1.37
N ALA A 122 13.48 0.64 2.33
CA ALA A 122 12.04 0.71 2.55
C ALA A 122 11.55 2.12 2.95
N ILE A 123 12.40 2.98 3.51
CA ILE A 123 12.07 4.41 3.72
C ILE A 123 11.80 5.07 2.37
N GLY A 124 12.60 4.78 1.35
CA GLY A 124 12.37 5.25 -0.02
C GLY A 124 11.04 4.74 -0.56
N LEU A 125 10.81 3.44 -0.50
CA LEU A 125 9.60 2.79 -1.02
C LEU A 125 8.32 3.36 -0.37
N GLY A 126 8.29 3.50 0.96
CA GLY A 126 7.13 4.04 1.67
C GLY A 126 6.77 5.48 1.29
N SER A 127 7.77 6.28 0.86
CA SER A 127 7.58 7.67 0.42
C SER A 127 7.01 7.76 -0.99
N LEU A 128 7.41 6.87 -1.91
CA LEU A 128 7.03 6.89 -3.32
C LEU A 128 5.51 6.82 -3.51
N TYR A 129 4.86 5.92 -2.76
CA TYR A 129 3.40 5.77 -2.82
C TYR A 129 2.66 7.08 -2.53
N ILE A 130 3.05 7.80 -1.47
CA ILE A 130 2.42 9.06 -1.07
C ILE A 130 2.77 10.17 -2.06
N ALA A 131 4.02 10.27 -2.47
CA ALA A 131 4.51 11.33 -3.34
C ALA A 131 3.89 11.24 -4.75
N CYS A 132 3.80 10.04 -5.34
CA CYS A 132 3.16 9.83 -6.64
C CYS A 132 1.67 10.15 -6.59
N ASN A 133 0.95 9.74 -5.53
CA ASN A 133 -0.45 10.10 -5.35
C ASN A 133 -0.66 11.60 -5.22
N THR A 134 0.17 12.28 -4.43
CA THR A 134 0.11 13.72 -4.24
C THR A 134 0.36 14.45 -5.56
N LEU A 135 1.43 14.08 -6.29
CA LEU A 135 1.74 14.66 -7.60
C LEU A 135 0.56 14.53 -8.55
N MET A 136 0.01 13.31 -8.69
CA MET A 136 -1.10 13.06 -9.61
C MET A 136 -2.40 13.74 -9.18
N SER A 137 -2.67 13.86 -7.88
CA SER A 137 -3.86 14.59 -7.39
C SER A 137 -3.84 16.07 -7.75
N GLU A 138 -2.66 16.66 -7.93
CA GLU A 138 -2.47 18.05 -8.32
C GLU A 138 -2.47 18.26 -9.84
N TYR A 139 -2.04 17.28 -10.61
CA TYR A 139 -1.99 17.34 -12.08
C TYR A 139 -3.33 17.03 -12.76
N VAL A 140 -4.08 16.07 -12.20
CA VAL A 140 -5.29 15.55 -12.86
C VAL A 140 -6.48 16.45 -12.62
N PRO A 141 -7.25 16.82 -13.68
CA PRO A 141 -8.47 17.56 -13.54
C PRO A 141 -9.45 16.87 -12.59
N THR A 142 -10.17 17.64 -11.77
CA THR A 142 -11.08 17.14 -10.73
C THR A 142 -12.09 16.12 -11.27
N LYS A 143 -12.57 16.32 -12.51
CA LYS A 143 -13.53 15.43 -13.20
C LYS A 143 -13.07 13.99 -13.31
N TYR A 144 -11.77 13.74 -13.48
CA TYR A 144 -11.20 12.39 -13.71
C TYR A 144 -10.28 11.92 -12.57
N ARG A 145 -10.11 12.75 -11.53
CA ARG A 145 -9.10 12.53 -10.48
C ARG A 145 -9.23 11.18 -9.81
N THR A 146 -10.42 10.80 -9.37
CA THR A 146 -10.66 9.52 -8.67
C THR A 146 -10.31 8.33 -9.56
N THR A 147 -10.75 8.34 -10.81
CA THR A 147 -10.48 7.26 -11.76
C THR A 147 -8.99 7.12 -12.06
N VAL A 148 -8.30 8.26 -12.28
CA VAL A 148 -6.86 8.24 -12.59
C VAL A 148 -6.04 7.80 -11.38
N LEU A 149 -6.38 8.24 -10.16
CA LEU A 149 -5.70 7.78 -8.95
C LEU A 149 -5.96 6.30 -8.67
N ALA A 150 -7.17 5.80 -8.91
CA ALA A 150 -7.46 4.38 -8.81
C ALA A 150 -6.64 3.56 -9.84
N ALA A 151 -6.57 4.03 -11.08
CA ALA A 151 -5.73 3.42 -12.11
C ALA A 151 -4.24 3.45 -11.74
N LEU A 152 -3.76 4.56 -11.17
CA LEU A 152 -2.39 4.68 -10.68
C LEU A 152 -2.05 3.59 -9.65
N MET A 153 -2.97 3.30 -8.73
CA MET A 153 -2.80 2.28 -7.69
C MET A 153 -2.73 0.85 -8.23
N THR A 154 -3.26 0.60 -9.44
CA THR A 154 -3.10 -0.72 -10.06
C THR A 154 -1.66 -1.01 -10.44
N GLY A 155 -0.82 0.01 -10.63
CA GLY A 155 0.62 -0.12 -10.88
C GLY A 155 1.31 -0.96 -9.80
N PHE A 156 1.04 -0.69 -8.52
CA PHE A 156 1.58 -1.45 -7.41
C PHE A 156 1.15 -2.94 -7.44
N THR A 157 -0.12 -3.20 -7.73
CA THR A 157 -0.62 -4.60 -7.81
C THR A 157 -0.03 -5.35 -9.00
N LEU A 158 0.09 -4.67 -10.15
CA LEU A 158 0.77 -5.24 -11.32
C LEU A 158 2.26 -5.45 -11.06
N GLY A 159 2.90 -4.56 -10.28
CA GLY A 159 4.27 -4.74 -9.82
C GLY A 159 4.44 -6.04 -9.02
N SER A 160 3.55 -6.34 -8.09
CA SER A 160 3.58 -7.60 -7.34
C SER A 160 3.39 -8.82 -8.25
N LEU A 161 2.53 -8.74 -9.26
CA LEU A 161 2.38 -9.78 -10.28
C LEU A 161 3.66 -9.95 -11.11
N CYS A 162 4.27 -8.85 -11.57
CA CYS A 162 5.55 -8.88 -12.28
C CYS A 162 6.66 -9.49 -11.42
N ALA A 163 6.72 -9.15 -10.12
CA ALA A 163 7.67 -9.73 -9.19
C ALA A 163 7.53 -11.25 -9.09
N THR A 164 6.30 -11.75 -9.08
CA THR A 164 6.02 -13.20 -9.05
C THR A 164 6.58 -13.88 -10.28
N LEU A 165 6.34 -13.31 -11.47
CA LEU A 165 6.84 -13.85 -12.73
C LEU A 165 8.37 -13.78 -12.82
N LEU A 166 8.97 -12.65 -12.44
CA LEU A 166 10.42 -12.47 -12.40
C LEU A 166 11.08 -13.44 -11.41
N ALA A 167 10.53 -13.57 -10.21
CA ALA A 167 11.03 -14.50 -9.21
C ALA A 167 10.95 -15.95 -9.70
N GLY A 168 9.83 -16.34 -10.32
CA GLY A 168 9.61 -17.67 -10.87
C GLY A 168 10.61 -18.06 -11.94
N TRP A 169 11.12 -17.08 -12.69
CA TRP A 169 12.14 -17.28 -13.73
C TRP A 169 13.55 -17.14 -13.19
N ILE A 170 13.83 -16.08 -12.40
CA ILE A 170 15.19 -15.70 -12.01
C ILE A 170 15.73 -16.57 -10.88
N ILE A 171 14.94 -16.85 -9.84
CA ILE A 171 15.46 -17.55 -8.65
C ILE A 171 15.99 -18.96 -8.98
N PRO A 172 15.29 -19.80 -9.75
CA PRO A 172 15.78 -21.13 -10.07
C PRO A 172 17.07 -21.17 -10.91
N GLU A 173 17.27 -20.16 -11.77
CA GLU A 173 18.39 -20.10 -12.73
C GLU A 173 19.60 -19.32 -12.19
N TYR A 174 19.34 -18.18 -11.54
CA TYR A 174 20.37 -17.18 -11.17
C TYR A 174 20.43 -16.91 -9.65
N GLY A 175 19.54 -17.51 -8.87
CA GLY A 175 19.44 -17.25 -7.43
C GLY A 175 18.77 -15.92 -7.07
N TRP A 176 18.48 -15.77 -5.76
CA TRP A 176 17.71 -14.63 -5.26
C TRP A 176 18.43 -13.28 -5.36
N ARG A 177 19.78 -13.25 -5.39
CA ARG A 177 20.56 -12.01 -5.49
C ARG A 177 20.31 -11.24 -6.77
N MET A 178 20.10 -11.96 -7.87
CA MET A 178 19.81 -11.36 -9.17
C MET A 178 18.53 -10.51 -9.13
N LEU A 179 17.52 -10.88 -8.33
CA LEU A 179 16.31 -10.07 -8.15
C LEU A 179 16.64 -8.67 -7.62
N TYR A 180 17.58 -8.57 -6.70
CA TYR A 180 17.96 -7.29 -6.12
C TYR A 180 18.86 -6.49 -7.06
N TRP A 181 19.74 -7.11 -7.83
CA TRP A 181 20.57 -6.38 -8.81
C TRP A 181 19.74 -5.67 -9.87
N ILE A 182 18.65 -6.24 -10.33
CA ILE A 182 17.79 -5.59 -11.33
C ILE A 182 17.00 -4.40 -10.77
N THR A 183 16.91 -4.22 -9.44
CA THR A 183 16.23 -3.04 -8.85
C THR A 183 16.95 -1.73 -9.12
N ILE A 184 18.14 -1.74 -9.71
CA ILE A 184 18.83 -0.53 -10.17
C ILE A 184 18.17 0.09 -11.40
N CYS A 185 17.54 -0.75 -12.27
CA CYS A 185 16.98 -0.30 -13.54
C CYS A 185 15.94 0.84 -13.41
N PRO A 186 15.02 0.83 -12.42
CA PRO A 186 14.06 1.90 -12.23
C PRO A 186 14.64 3.30 -11.95
N ILE A 187 15.92 3.42 -11.64
CA ILE A 187 16.58 4.74 -11.52
C ILE A 187 16.40 5.58 -12.80
N VAL A 188 16.35 4.94 -13.96
CA VAL A 188 16.08 5.63 -15.24
C VAL A 188 14.74 6.38 -15.19
N LEU A 189 13.73 5.82 -14.55
CA LEU A 189 12.42 6.46 -14.37
C LEU A 189 12.52 7.75 -13.54
N ALA A 190 13.39 7.76 -12.53
CA ALA A 190 13.64 8.96 -11.73
C ALA A 190 14.21 10.09 -12.58
N PHE A 191 15.21 9.79 -13.41
CA PHE A 191 15.78 10.78 -14.34
C PHE A 191 14.75 11.25 -15.38
N LEU A 192 13.99 10.34 -15.98
CA LEU A 192 12.93 10.70 -16.92
C LEU A 192 11.88 11.60 -16.25
N LEU A 193 11.46 11.30 -15.02
CA LEU A 193 10.52 12.13 -14.28
C LEU A 193 11.09 13.52 -14.02
N TYR A 194 12.36 13.62 -13.63
CA TYR A 194 13.02 14.88 -13.34
C TYR A 194 13.08 15.82 -14.55
N PHE A 195 13.37 15.28 -15.74
CA PHE A 195 13.53 16.09 -16.95
C PHE A 195 12.21 16.36 -17.69
N LEU A 196 11.23 15.47 -17.60
CA LEU A 196 10.01 15.56 -18.40
C LEU A 196 8.82 16.14 -17.63
N VAL A 197 8.84 16.15 -16.30
CA VAL A 197 7.71 16.58 -15.47
C VAL A 197 8.14 17.73 -14.54
N PRO A 198 7.62 18.95 -14.75
CA PRO A 198 7.91 20.08 -13.86
C PRO A 198 7.22 19.90 -12.50
N GLU A 199 7.57 20.72 -11.52
CA GLU A 199 6.80 20.78 -10.25
C GLU A 199 5.40 21.39 -10.51
N PRO A 200 4.34 20.93 -9.81
CA PRO A 200 2.99 21.46 -10.00
C PRO A 200 2.88 22.93 -9.64
N ASP A 201 2.13 23.69 -10.45
CA ASP A 201 1.88 25.13 -10.22
C ASP A 201 1.19 25.38 -8.87
N SER A 202 0.30 24.47 -8.43
CA SER A 202 -0.34 24.49 -7.11
C SER A 202 0.68 24.54 -5.97
N TRP A 203 1.75 23.72 -6.06
CA TRP A 203 2.82 23.73 -5.08
C TRP A 203 3.66 25.00 -5.15
N LEU A 204 4.02 25.46 -6.36
CA LEU A 204 4.80 26.68 -6.54
C LEU A 204 4.08 27.89 -5.91
N ARG A 205 2.78 28.05 -6.19
CA ARG A 205 1.94 29.10 -5.59
C ARG A 205 1.83 28.97 -4.07
N SER A 206 1.59 27.77 -3.56
CA SER A 206 1.52 27.52 -2.11
C SER A 206 2.85 27.86 -1.40
N ARG A 207 3.98 27.58 -2.05
CA ARG A 207 5.31 27.95 -1.53
C ARG A 207 5.49 29.46 -1.48
N GLU A 208 5.06 30.16 -2.53
CA GLU A 208 5.13 31.62 -2.62
C GLU A 208 4.26 32.30 -1.55
N LEU A 209 3.00 31.84 -1.39
CA LEU A 209 2.11 32.31 -0.35
C LEU A 209 2.67 32.10 1.06
N LYS A 210 3.20 30.92 1.36
CA LYS A 210 3.86 30.64 2.64
C LYS A 210 5.06 31.57 2.89
N ARG A 211 5.79 31.95 1.84
CA ARG A 211 6.92 32.87 1.92
C ARG A 211 6.44 34.31 2.23
N GLN A 212 5.34 34.72 1.60
CA GLN A 212 4.71 36.02 1.84
C GLN A 212 4.07 36.09 3.23
N GLU A 213 3.36 35.02 3.68
CA GLU A 213 2.80 34.91 5.04
C GLU A 213 3.90 34.97 6.11
N ALA A 214 5.04 34.30 5.86
CA ALA A 214 6.19 34.37 6.76
C ALA A 214 6.79 35.77 6.86
N ALA A 215 6.70 36.57 5.78
CA ALA A 215 7.13 37.97 5.76
C ALA A 215 6.12 38.90 6.42
N SER A 216 4.81 38.62 6.34
CA SER A 216 3.73 39.51 6.81
C SER A 216 3.35 39.35 8.30
N LYS A 217 3.96 38.38 9.04
CA LYS A 217 3.69 38.07 10.45
C LYS A 217 2.22 37.76 10.82
N VAL A 218 1.32 37.63 9.85
CA VAL A 218 -0.11 37.31 10.10
C VAL A 218 -0.28 35.79 10.16
N LYS A 219 -0.40 35.23 11.37
CA LYS A 219 -0.73 33.82 11.59
C LYS A 219 -2.24 33.61 11.54
N VAL A 220 -2.77 33.08 10.47
CA VAL A 220 -4.14 32.56 10.45
C VAL A 220 -4.17 31.25 11.26
N LYS A 221 -4.89 31.29 12.38
CA LYS A 221 -5.01 30.14 13.30
C LYS A 221 -6.00 29.12 12.69
N LYS A 222 -5.49 28.18 11.86
CA LYS A 222 -6.30 27.04 11.38
C LYS A 222 -6.50 26.06 12.54
N GLU A 223 -7.74 25.70 12.85
CA GLU A 223 -8.03 24.64 13.81
C GLU A 223 -7.43 23.32 13.30
N ASN A 224 -6.81 22.58 14.21
CA ASN A 224 -6.22 21.28 13.87
C ASN A 224 -7.37 20.27 13.62
N PRO A 225 -7.50 19.70 12.41
CA PRO A 225 -8.61 18.80 12.07
C PRO A 225 -8.69 17.57 12.99
N TYR A 226 -7.57 17.10 13.50
CA TYR A 226 -7.57 16.00 14.49
C TYR A 226 -8.25 16.41 15.80
N LYS A 227 -8.11 17.68 16.24
CA LYS A 227 -8.84 18.18 17.43
C LYS A 227 -10.34 18.18 17.19
N VAL A 228 -10.78 18.52 15.96
CA VAL A 228 -12.21 18.48 15.58
C VAL A 228 -12.74 17.06 15.64
N ILE A 229 -12.02 16.07 15.07
CA ILE A 229 -12.38 14.65 15.09
C ILE A 229 -12.47 14.13 16.53
N LEU A 230 -11.49 14.45 17.37
CA LEU A 230 -11.41 13.93 18.74
C LEU A 230 -12.39 14.61 19.72
N LYS A 231 -12.84 15.82 19.42
CA LYS A 231 -13.79 16.57 20.24
C LYS A 231 -15.22 16.04 20.12
N ASP A 232 -15.64 15.67 18.91
CA ASP A 232 -16.94 15.07 18.68
C ASP A 232 -16.94 13.57 19.05
N LYS A 233 -17.88 13.17 19.89
CA LYS A 233 -17.95 11.79 20.42
C LYS A 233 -18.20 10.76 19.30
N ASN A 234 -19.07 11.07 18.33
CA ASN A 234 -19.42 10.16 17.25
C ASN A 234 -18.27 10.00 16.27
N HIS A 235 -17.68 11.12 15.82
CA HIS A 235 -16.55 11.09 14.90
C HIS A 235 -15.34 10.41 15.52
N ARG A 236 -15.07 10.64 16.80
CA ARG A 236 -13.99 9.98 17.55
C ARG A 236 -14.16 8.46 17.58
N TRP A 237 -15.38 7.96 17.89
CA TRP A 237 -15.64 6.52 17.92
C TRP A 237 -15.49 5.89 16.53
N ILE A 238 -16.07 6.46 15.49
CA ILE A 238 -15.95 5.98 14.12
C ILE A 238 -14.48 5.98 13.68
N PHE A 239 -13.73 7.01 14.05
CA PHE A 239 -12.30 7.11 13.74
C PHE A 239 -11.48 6.00 14.41
N LEU A 240 -11.71 5.74 15.70
CA LEU A 240 -11.03 4.66 16.42
C LEU A 240 -11.41 3.27 15.88
N LEU A 241 -12.68 3.06 15.56
CA LEU A 241 -13.14 1.81 14.95
C LEU A 241 -12.49 1.56 13.59
N TRP A 242 -12.32 2.61 12.78
CA TRP A 242 -11.60 2.51 11.52
C TRP A 242 -10.10 2.28 11.68
N ILE A 243 -9.45 2.88 12.68
CA ILE A 243 -8.04 2.57 13.01
C ILE A 243 -7.88 1.08 13.31
N LEU A 244 -8.75 0.52 14.14
CA LEU A 244 -8.70 -0.90 14.50
C LEU A 244 -8.99 -1.81 13.30
N SER A 245 -10.04 -1.51 12.52
CA SER A 245 -10.40 -2.29 11.34
C SER A 245 -9.32 -2.21 10.26
N ALA A 246 -8.83 -1.01 9.94
CA ALA A 246 -7.74 -0.82 8.97
C ALA A 246 -6.43 -1.44 9.48
N GLY A 247 -6.16 -1.37 10.78
CA GLY A 247 -5.02 -2.02 11.41
C GLY A 247 -5.06 -3.54 11.25
N ALA A 248 -6.20 -4.14 11.53
CA ALA A 248 -6.42 -5.57 11.37
C ALA A 248 -6.32 -6.01 9.89
N LEU A 249 -6.89 -5.21 8.96
CA LEU A 249 -6.78 -5.47 7.53
C LEU A 249 -5.31 -5.46 7.06
N GLN A 250 -4.56 -4.45 7.45
CA GLN A 250 -3.17 -4.31 7.04
C GLN A 250 -2.25 -5.32 7.73
N PHE A 251 -2.54 -5.68 8.98
CA PHE A 251 -1.88 -6.77 9.68
C PHE A 251 -2.07 -8.09 8.92
N GLY A 252 -3.30 -8.47 8.63
CA GLY A 252 -3.60 -9.69 7.88
C GLY A 252 -2.95 -9.69 6.48
N TYR A 253 -3.05 -8.56 5.77
CA TYR A 253 -2.47 -8.42 4.44
C TYR A 253 -0.95 -8.58 4.44
N ALA A 254 -0.26 -7.86 5.30
CA ALA A 254 1.21 -7.89 5.35
C ALA A 254 1.74 -9.27 5.75
N GLY A 255 1.08 -9.93 6.70
CA GLY A 255 1.43 -11.30 7.08
C GLY A 255 1.31 -12.28 5.91
N LEU A 256 0.15 -12.32 5.29
CA LEU A 256 -0.12 -13.20 4.15
C LEU A 256 0.79 -12.90 2.96
N SER A 257 0.95 -11.64 2.59
CA SER A 257 1.78 -11.24 1.45
C SER A 257 3.24 -11.65 1.62
N ASN A 258 3.78 -11.61 2.84
CA ASN A 258 5.16 -11.95 3.10
C ASN A 258 5.41 -13.46 3.25
N TRP A 259 4.44 -14.21 3.80
CA TRP A 259 4.68 -15.58 4.20
C TRP A 259 3.95 -16.64 3.37
N LEU A 260 2.95 -16.25 2.58
CA LEU A 260 2.18 -17.21 1.78
C LEU A 260 3.03 -17.95 0.74
N PRO A 261 3.98 -17.30 0.01
CA PRO A 261 4.91 -18.03 -0.86
C PRO A 261 5.76 -19.05 -0.09
N ALA A 262 6.34 -18.63 1.04
CA ALA A 262 7.16 -19.50 1.88
C ALA A 262 6.35 -20.66 2.48
N TYR A 263 5.09 -20.46 2.82
CA TYR A 263 4.18 -21.53 3.27
C TYR A 263 3.98 -22.59 2.19
N LEU A 264 3.67 -22.15 0.96
CA LEU A 264 3.46 -23.06 -0.17
C LEU A 264 4.72 -23.87 -0.49
N GLU A 265 5.88 -23.23 -0.42
CA GLU A 265 7.16 -23.88 -0.75
C GLU A 265 7.66 -24.77 0.39
N SER A 266 7.77 -24.22 1.62
CA SER A 266 8.44 -24.91 2.73
C SER A 266 7.52 -25.88 3.47
N ASP A 267 6.26 -25.52 3.73
CA ASP A 267 5.33 -26.35 4.52
C ASP A 267 4.63 -27.39 3.65
N LEU A 268 4.23 -27.03 2.42
CA LEU A 268 3.52 -27.90 1.51
C LEU A 268 4.46 -28.64 0.52
N GLY A 269 5.75 -28.30 0.50
CA GLY A 269 6.73 -28.92 -0.40
C GLY A 269 6.45 -28.69 -1.89
N ILE A 270 5.71 -27.62 -2.21
CA ILE A 270 5.38 -27.28 -3.59
C ILE A 270 6.62 -26.72 -4.28
N SER A 271 6.93 -27.21 -5.47
CA SER A 271 8.08 -26.69 -6.23
C SER A 271 7.94 -25.17 -6.46
N PHE A 272 9.05 -24.45 -6.44
CA PHE A 272 9.07 -23.00 -6.62
C PHE A 272 8.32 -22.55 -7.88
N LYS A 273 8.47 -23.28 -8.98
CA LYS A 273 7.77 -23.00 -10.25
C LYS A 273 6.25 -23.17 -10.13
N ALA A 274 5.76 -24.19 -9.44
CA ALA A 274 4.33 -24.39 -9.23
C ALA A 274 3.78 -23.35 -8.26
N MET A 275 4.49 -23.04 -7.18
CA MET A 275 4.14 -21.98 -6.23
C MET A 275 3.98 -20.63 -6.91
N THR A 276 4.91 -20.22 -7.76
CA THR A 276 4.78 -18.96 -8.51
C THR A 276 3.58 -18.99 -9.45
N GLY A 277 3.27 -20.11 -10.09
CA GLY A 277 2.05 -20.29 -10.90
C GLY A 277 0.77 -20.08 -10.09
N TYR A 278 0.70 -20.65 -8.89
CA TYR A 278 -0.45 -20.46 -7.99
C TYR A 278 -0.59 -19.01 -7.51
N MET A 279 0.52 -18.35 -7.20
CA MET A 279 0.53 -16.95 -6.84
C MET A 279 0.08 -16.04 -7.98
N VAL A 280 0.53 -16.30 -9.21
CA VAL A 280 0.04 -15.57 -10.41
C VAL A 280 -1.48 -15.72 -10.55
N GLY A 281 -2.01 -16.93 -10.47
CA GLY A 281 -3.44 -17.19 -10.49
C GLY A 281 -4.19 -16.42 -9.39
N THR A 282 -3.65 -16.44 -8.17
CA THR A 282 -4.19 -15.72 -7.02
C THR A 282 -4.24 -14.21 -7.25
N PHE A 283 -3.18 -13.60 -7.80
CA PHE A 283 -3.18 -12.17 -8.11
C PHE A 283 -4.15 -11.82 -9.24
N MET A 284 -4.25 -12.64 -10.27
CA MET A 284 -5.19 -12.39 -11.36
C MET A 284 -6.63 -12.43 -10.89
N ILE A 285 -7.01 -13.45 -10.13
CA ILE A 285 -8.36 -13.55 -9.58
C ILE A 285 -8.65 -12.44 -8.55
N MET A 286 -7.64 -11.99 -7.80
CA MET A 286 -7.75 -10.88 -6.87
C MET A 286 -8.06 -9.55 -7.60
N ILE A 287 -7.47 -9.31 -8.78
CA ILE A 287 -7.78 -8.14 -9.61
C ILE A 287 -9.23 -8.21 -10.08
N PHE A 288 -9.66 -9.37 -10.58
CA PHE A 288 -11.06 -9.60 -10.99
C PHE A 288 -12.02 -9.41 -9.81
N ALA A 289 -11.69 -9.96 -8.65
CA ALA A 289 -12.49 -9.83 -7.42
C ALA A 289 -12.68 -8.38 -6.99
N LYS A 290 -11.65 -7.53 -7.13
CA LYS A 290 -11.77 -6.09 -6.83
C LYS A 290 -12.81 -5.39 -7.71
N ILE A 291 -12.85 -5.72 -9.01
CA ILE A 291 -13.82 -5.15 -9.95
C ILE A 291 -15.23 -5.61 -9.57
N VAL A 292 -15.42 -6.91 -9.39
CA VAL A 292 -16.71 -7.51 -9.00
C VAL A 292 -17.19 -6.95 -7.65
N ALA A 293 -16.29 -6.85 -6.67
CA ALA A 293 -16.60 -6.30 -5.35
C ALA A 293 -17.06 -4.83 -5.42
N GLY A 294 -16.42 -4.01 -6.26
CA GLY A 294 -16.85 -2.62 -6.47
C GLY A 294 -18.29 -2.54 -6.99
N ILE A 295 -18.60 -3.30 -8.04
CA ILE A 295 -19.95 -3.33 -8.65
C ILE A 295 -20.99 -3.85 -7.64
N LEU A 296 -20.68 -4.94 -6.94
CA LEU A 296 -21.60 -5.52 -5.96
C LEU A 296 -21.79 -4.62 -4.75
N ALA A 297 -20.75 -3.90 -4.30
CA ALA A 297 -20.82 -2.97 -3.18
C ALA A 297 -21.74 -1.77 -3.49
N ASP A 298 -21.79 -1.32 -4.73
CA ASP A 298 -22.73 -0.28 -5.16
C ASP A 298 -24.18 -0.75 -5.07
N ARG A 299 -24.43 -2.04 -5.33
CA ARG A 299 -25.78 -2.64 -5.36
C ARG A 299 -26.23 -3.12 -3.97
N PHE A 300 -25.39 -3.83 -3.23
CA PHE A 300 -25.76 -4.50 -1.97
C PHE A 300 -25.28 -3.74 -0.71
N GLY A 301 -24.54 -2.65 -0.89
CA GLY A 301 -23.99 -1.85 0.20
C GLY A 301 -22.54 -2.22 0.55
N ARG A 302 -21.79 -1.23 1.04
CA ARG A 302 -20.36 -1.36 1.35
C ARG A 302 -20.13 -2.27 2.55
N ARG A 303 -20.97 -2.12 3.57
CA ARG A 303 -20.90 -2.87 4.83
C ARG A 303 -21.00 -4.38 4.62
N ALA A 304 -22.03 -4.81 3.88
CA ALA A 304 -22.27 -6.23 3.64
C ALA A 304 -21.14 -6.88 2.85
N LEU A 305 -20.69 -6.24 1.77
CA LEU A 305 -19.62 -6.78 0.93
C LEU A 305 -18.25 -6.73 1.60
N PHE A 306 -17.96 -5.70 2.38
CA PHE A 306 -16.73 -5.63 3.15
C PHE A 306 -16.67 -6.75 4.21
N ALA A 307 -17.76 -6.95 4.95
CA ALA A 307 -17.87 -8.05 5.91
C ALA A 307 -17.78 -9.42 5.23
N PHE A 308 -18.45 -9.62 4.10
CA PHE A 308 -18.37 -10.86 3.33
C PHE A 308 -16.95 -11.17 2.88
N GLY A 309 -16.23 -10.21 2.29
CA GLY A 309 -14.87 -10.40 1.83
C GLY A 309 -13.88 -10.68 2.96
N THR A 310 -13.96 -9.90 4.06
CA THR A 310 -13.05 -10.06 5.20
C THR A 310 -13.34 -11.32 6.00
N MET A 311 -14.59 -11.56 6.40
CA MET A 311 -14.97 -12.76 7.14
C MET A 311 -14.85 -14.02 6.27
N GLY A 312 -15.18 -13.92 4.97
CA GLY A 312 -14.95 -14.99 4.01
C GLY A 312 -13.47 -15.37 3.93
N THR A 313 -12.57 -14.40 3.86
CA THR A 313 -11.11 -14.64 3.92
C THR A 313 -10.72 -15.32 5.24
N ALA A 314 -11.24 -14.84 6.37
CA ALA A 314 -10.96 -15.39 7.69
C ALA A 314 -11.39 -16.85 7.84
N LEU A 315 -12.58 -17.19 7.35
CA LEU A 315 -13.12 -18.54 7.44
C LEU A 315 -12.51 -19.49 6.40
N PHE A 316 -12.11 -18.95 5.26
CA PHE A 316 -11.54 -19.77 4.18
C PHE A 316 -10.06 -20.07 4.36
N LEU A 317 -9.30 -19.21 5.02
CA LEU A 317 -7.88 -19.43 5.26
C LEU A 317 -7.56 -20.73 6.03
N PRO A 318 -8.28 -21.09 7.11
CA PRO A 318 -8.14 -22.39 7.74
C PRO A 318 -8.38 -23.57 6.78
N ILE A 319 -9.32 -23.43 5.83
CA ILE A 319 -9.57 -24.46 4.81
C ILE A 319 -8.35 -24.64 3.92
N VAL A 320 -7.73 -23.53 3.49
CA VAL A 320 -6.47 -23.58 2.71
C VAL A 320 -5.36 -24.27 3.51
N ILE A 321 -5.30 -24.08 4.84
CA ILE A 321 -4.21 -24.62 5.67
C ILE A 321 -4.42 -26.09 6.01
N TYR A 322 -5.65 -26.52 6.33
CA TYR A 322 -5.90 -27.88 6.84
C TYR A 322 -6.43 -28.87 5.81
N PHE A 323 -7.07 -28.38 4.73
CA PHE A 323 -7.73 -29.25 3.74
C PHE A 323 -7.08 -29.18 2.35
N ASN A 324 -5.84 -28.68 2.29
CA ASN A 324 -5.11 -28.67 1.04
C ASN A 324 -4.64 -30.08 0.63
N THR A 325 -4.63 -30.32 -0.66
CA THR A 325 -4.07 -31.51 -1.30
C THR A 325 -3.35 -31.06 -2.59
N PRO A 326 -2.40 -31.86 -3.13
CA PRO A 326 -1.76 -31.50 -4.40
C PRO A 326 -2.72 -31.25 -5.56
N THR A 327 -3.92 -31.84 -5.52
CA THR A 327 -4.93 -31.72 -6.57
C THR A 327 -5.87 -30.52 -6.40
N ASN A 328 -6.10 -30.05 -5.16
CA ASN A 328 -7.07 -28.99 -4.90
C ASN A 328 -6.45 -27.64 -4.57
N ILE A 329 -5.14 -27.59 -4.25
CA ILE A 329 -4.49 -26.35 -3.78
C ILE A 329 -4.65 -25.17 -4.74
N LEU A 330 -4.60 -25.40 -6.04
CA LEU A 330 -4.84 -24.36 -7.04
C LEU A 330 -6.23 -23.72 -6.88
N TYR A 331 -7.27 -24.54 -6.76
CA TYR A 331 -8.66 -24.07 -6.62
C TYR A 331 -8.85 -23.34 -5.29
N LEU A 332 -8.24 -23.84 -4.22
CA LEU A 332 -8.25 -23.19 -2.93
C LEU A 332 -7.57 -21.83 -2.98
N MET A 333 -6.42 -21.72 -3.66
CA MET A 333 -5.71 -20.44 -3.82
C MET A 333 -6.50 -19.44 -4.68
N LEU A 334 -7.19 -19.90 -5.72
CA LEU A 334 -8.05 -19.02 -6.53
C LEU A 334 -9.24 -18.50 -5.72
N MET A 335 -9.95 -19.36 -5.01
CA MET A 335 -11.07 -18.95 -4.15
C MET A 335 -10.61 -18.04 -3.01
N PHE A 336 -9.47 -18.36 -2.39
CA PHE A 336 -8.83 -17.51 -1.40
C PHE A 336 -8.53 -16.13 -1.97
N GLY A 337 -7.87 -16.06 -3.14
CA GLY A 337 -7.54 -14.80 -3.82
C GLY A 337 -8.77 -13.96 -4.15
N PHE A 338 -9.88 -14.58 -4.51
CA PHE A 338 -11.15 -13.89 -4.75
C PHE A 338 -11.65 -13.19 -3.49
N LEU A 339 -11.77 -13.91 -2.38
CA LEU A 339 -12.22 -13.34 -1.10
C LEU A 339 -11.24 -12.30 -0.55
N TYR A 340 -9.94 -12.60 -0.62
CA TYR A 340 -8.84 -11.76 -0.15
C TYR A 340 -8.74 -10.42 -0.88
N GLY A 341 -9.08 -10.38 -2.18
CA GLY A 341 -9.05 -9.17 -2.99
C GLY A 341 -10.19 -8.18 -2.72
N MET A 342 -11.37 -8.67 -2.33
CA MET A 342 -12.60 -7.86 -2.21
C MET A 342 -12.49 -6.69 -1.23
N PRO A 343 -11.96 -6.86 0.01
CA PRO A 343 -11.94 -5.78 0.99
C PRO A 343 -11.19 -4.54 0.52
N PHE A 344 -10.12 -4.71 -0.26
CA PHE A 344 -9.30 -3.60 -0.74
C PHE A 344 -9.99 -2.69 -1.75
N ALA A 345 -10.97 -3.20 -2.50
CA ALA A 345 -11.77 -2.38 -3.40
C ALA A 345 -12.77 -1.50 -2.64
N ILE A 346 -13.28 -1.99 -1.51
CA ILE A 346 -14.38 -1.38 -0.77
C ILE A 346 -13.89 -0.47 0.35
N ASN A 347 -12.74 -0.81 0.98
CA ASN A 347 -12.24 -0.17 2.19
C ASN A 347 -12.16 1.36 2.08
N ALA A 348 -11.57 1.88 0.99
CA ALA A 348 -11.39 3.31 0.81
C ALA A 348 -12.73 4.06 0.71
N THR A 349 -13.66 3.54 -0.09
CA THR A 349 -14.98 4.13 -0.29
C THR A 349 -15.81 4.09 0.99
N TYR A 350 -15.84 2.95 1.66
CA TYR A 350 -16.61 2.78 2.90
C TYR A 350 -16.09 3.68 4.03
N MET A 351 -14.77 3.78 4.16
CA MET A 351 -14.14 4.70 5.11
C MET A 351 -14.47 6.18 4.77
N THR A 352 -14.42 6.53 3.48
CA THR A 352 -14.72 7.88 3.00
C THR A 352 -16.18 8.27 3.29
N GLU A 353 -17.13 7.37 3.07
CA GLU A 353 -18.56 7.57 3.36
C GLU A 353 -18.89 7.55 4.86
N SER A 354 -17.94 7.27 5.73
CA SER A 354 -18.11 7.27 7.19
C SER A 354 -17.87 8.64 7.83
N PHE A 355 -17.34 9.64 7.08
CA PHE A 355 -16.99 10.96 7.62
C PHE A 355 -17.55 12.10 6.77
N PRO A 356 -17.97 13.22 7.42
CA PRO A 356 -18.41 14.42 6.72
C PRO A 356 -17.26 15.05 5.94
N THR A 357 -17.61 15.79 4.89
CA THR A 357 -16.67 16.37 3.91
C THR A 357 -15.58 17.22 4.57
N SER A 358 -15.93 17.96 5.62
CA SER A 358 -15.03 18.90 6.32
C SER A 358 -13.81 18.22 6.99
N ILE A 359 -13.94 16.97 7.46
CA ILE A 359 -12.89 16.23 8.18
C ILE A 359 -12.46 14.95 7.45
N ARG A 360 -13.13 14.59 6.36
CA ARG A 360 -12.99 13.31 5.62
C ARG A 360 -11.55 12.97 5.28
N GLY A 361 -10.84 13.89 4.63
CA GLY A 361 -9.45 13.63 4.20
C GLY A 361 -8.51 13.31 5.38
N THR A 362 -8.62 14.07 6.47
CA THR A 362 -7.82 13.86 7.67
C THR A 362 -8.20 12.56 8.40
N ALA A 363 -9.51 12.27 8.49
CA ALA A 363 -9.98 11.07 9.17
C ALA A 363 -9.60 9.79 8.40
N VAL A 364 -9.83 9.76 7.10
CA VAL A 364 -9.48 8.59 6.25
C VAL A 364 -7.96 8.39 6.19
N GLY A 365 -7.22 9.46 5.90
CA GLY A 365 -5.75 9.39 5.86
C GLY A 365 -5.14 9.03 7.20
N GLY A 366 -5.66 9.61 8.30
CA GLY A 366 -5.21 9.31 9.66
C GLY A 366 -5.50 7.87 10.06
N ALA A 367 -6.74 7.38 9.88
CA ALA A 367 -7.10 6.01 10.23
C ALA A 367 -6.30 4.97 9.43
N PHE A 368 -6.12 5.20 8.13
CA PHE A 368 -5.35 4.30 7.28
C PHE A 368 -3.86 4.27 7.64
N ASN A 369 -3.23 5.44 7.87
CA ASN A 369 -1.81 5.50 8.19
C ASN A 369 -1.50 5.00 9.61
N ILE A 370 -2.36 5.29 10.59
CA ILE A 370 -2.21 4.72 11.94
C ILE A 370 -2.41 3.19 11.89
N GLY A 371 -3.38 2.73 11.10
CA GLY A 371 -3.60 1.30 10.86
C GLY A 371 -2.38 0.58 10.26
N ARG A 372 -1.54 1.26 9.47
CA ARG A 372 -0.29 0.68 8.94
C ARG A 372 0.66 0.15 10.01
N ILE A 373 0.57 0.66 11.24
CA ILE A 373 1.34 0.14 12.37
C ILE A 373 1.03 -1.36 12.59
N GLY A 374 -0.23 -1.77 12.35
CA GLY A 374 -0.60 -3.20 12.40
C GLY A 374 0.23 -4.05 11.45
N ALA A 375 0.47 -3.60 10.21
CA ALA A 375 1.25 -4.33 9.23
C ALA A 375 2.68 -4.66 9.72
N VAL A 376 3.30 -3.76 10.51
CA VAL A 376 4.67 -3.91 10.99
C VAL A 376 4.84 -5.18 11.82
N PHE A 377 3.86 -5.52 12.64
CA PHE A 377 3.96 -6.68 13.54
C PHE A 377 3.63 -8.00 12.87
N ALA A 378 2.98 -8.00 11.71
CA ALA A 378 2.46 -9.21 11.09
C ALA A 378 3.52 -10.24 10.69
N PRO A 379 4.59 -9.90 9.95
CA PRO A 379 5.61 -10.88 9.58
C PRO A 379 6.33 -11.49 10.78
N LEU A 380 6.61 -10.67 11.80
CA LEU A 380 7.25 -11.13 13.04
C LEU A 380 6.31 -12.05 13.82
N THR A 381 5.02 -11.74 13.89
CA THR A 381 4.01 -12.59 14.53
C THR A 381 3.96 -13.98 13.90
N ILE A 382 3.91 -14.05 12.56
CA ILE A 382 3.93 -15.34 11.86
C ILE A 382 5.23 -16.08 12.15
N GLY A 383 6.38 -15.40 12.06
CA GLY A 383 7.68 -16.00 12.38
C GLY A 383 7.76 -16.55 13.80
N TYR A 384 7.16 -15.87 14.78
CA TYR A 384 7.08 -16.33 16.17
C TYR A 384 6.21 -17.59 16.33
N PHE A 385 5.00 -17.59 15.79
CA PHE A 385 4.10 -18.74 15.87
C PHE A 385 4.56 -19.94 15.02
N ALA A 386 5.36 -19.70 13.97
CA ALA A 386 5.99 -20.73 13.16
C ALA A 386 7.27 -21.32 13.80
N HIS A 387 7.75 -20.76 14.90
CA HIS A 387 8.96 -21.23 15.57
C HIS A 387 8.73 -22.61 16.18
N GLY A 388 9.44 -23.61 15.64
CA GLY A 388 9.27 -25.01 16.05
C GLY A 388 8.04 -25.73 15.48
N GLY A 389 7.33 -25.12 14.53
CA GLY A 389 6.13 -25.69 13.90
C GLY A 389 5.96 -25.25 12.44
N SER A 390 4.72 -25.26 11.98
CA SER A 390 4.31 -24.89 10.62
C SER A 390 4.08 -23.40 10.49
N ILE A 391 4.47 -22.81 9.34
CA ILE A 391 4.11 -21.44 8.96
C ILE A 391 2.57 -21.28 8.94
N GLY A 392 1.86 -22.34 8.59
CA GLY A 392 0.40 -22.37 8.61
C GLY A 392 -0.21 -21.94 9.94
N THR A 393 0.39 -22.32 11.09
CA THR A 393 -0.05 -21.86 12.43
C THR A 393 0.01 -20.34 12.58
N GLY A 394 1.08 -19.71 12.06
CA GLY A 394 1.21 -18.26 12.04
C GLY A 394 0.18 -17.60 11.12
N LEU A 395 -0.12 -18.23 9.97
CA LEU A 395 -1.15 -17.72 9.05
C LEU A 395 -2.55 -17.75 9.65
N LEU A 396 -2.87 -18.67 10.55
CA LEU A 396 -4.17 -18.69 11.26
C LEU A 396 -4.40 -17.45 12.12
N VAL A 397 -3.35 -16.84 12.65
CA VAL A 397 -3.47 -15.55 13.35
C VAL A 397 -3.98 -14.46 12.41
N MET A 398 -3.59 -14.51 11.14
CA MET A 398 -4.07 -13.58 10.11
C MET A 398 -5.57 -13.78 9.82
N ALA A 399 -6.07 -15.02 9.91
CA ALA A 399 -7.51 -15.30 9.84
C ALA A 399 -8.28 -14.56 10.95
N GLY A 400 -7.77 -14.61 12.18
CA GLY A 400 -8.33 -13.85 13.31
C GLY A 400 -8.36 -12.35 13.06
N ALA A 401 -7.29 -11.79 12.49
CA ALA A 401 -7.23 -10.39 12.13
C ALA A 401 -8.27 -10.01 11.05
N TYR A 402 -8.42 -10.81 10.00
CA TYR A 402 -9.46 -10.60 8.98
C TYR A 402 -10.86 -10.69 9.54
N PHE A 403 -11.10 -11.60 10.50
CA PHE A 403 -12.38 -11.71 11.18
C PHE A 403 -12.70 -10.44 11.99
N ILE A 404 -11.75 -9.96 12.79
CA ILE A 404 -11.89 -8.70 13.55
C ILE A 404 -12.09 -7.52 12.61
N CYS A 405 -11.33 -7.46 11.52
CA CYS A 405 -11.45 -6.42 10.50
C CYS A 405 -12.87 -6.28 9.96
N GLY A 406 -13.54 -7.40 9.67
CA GLY A 406 -14.91 -7.39 9.16
C GLY A 406 -15.96 -7.19 10.23
N LEU A 407 -15.76 -7.76 11.42
CA LEU A 407 -16.70 -7.70 12.52
C LEU A 407 -16.93 -6.27 13.02
N ILE A 408 -15.87 -5.48 13.13
CA ILE A 408 -15.94 -4.09 13.62
C ILE A 408 -16.90 -3.24 12.77
N PRO A 409 -16.69 -3.07 11.45
CA PRO A 409 -17.62 -2.30 10.64
C PRO A 409 -19.00 -2.95 10.53
N ALA A 410 -19.06 -4.30 10.48
CA ALA A 410 -20.32 -5.01 10.40
C ALA A 410 -21.25 -4.76 11.60
N LEU A 411 -20.72 -4.54 12.78
CA LEU A 411 -21.53 -4.31 13.97
C LEU A 411 -21.72 -2.83 14.28
N PHE A 412 -20.68 -2.01 14.10
CA PHE A 412 -20.62 -0.67 14.69
C PHE A 412 -20.63 0.48 13.68
N ILE A 413 -20.35 0.24 12.40
CA ILE A 413 -20.32 1.31 11.39
C ILE A 413 -21.49 1.12 10.42
N ARG A 414 -22.36 2.15 10.35
CA ARG A 414 -23.50 2.13 9.42
C ARG A 414 -23.02 2.34 7.97
N ASP A 415 -23.76 1.78 7.03
CA ASP A 415 -23.52 1.96 5.60
C ASP A 415 -23.96 3.38 5.18
N ARG A 416 -23.16 4.02 4.33
CA ARG A 416 -23.45 5.33 3.72
C ARG A 416 -23.87 6.40 4.74
N LEU A 417 -23.09 6.57 5.81
CA LEU A 417 -23.37 7.58 6.84
C LEU A 417 -23.41 9.00 6.27
N TYR A 418 -22.50 9.30 5.35
CA TYR A 418 -22.41 10.58 4.65
C TYR A 418 -22.36 10.34 3.15
N ASP A 419 -23.33 10.89 2.43
CA ASP A 419 -23.39 10.85 0.97
C ASP A 419 -22.45 11.93 0.40
N PRO A 420 -21.39 11.58 -0.35
CA PRO A 420 -20.49 12.57 -0.91
C PRO A 420 -21.14 13.50 -1.95
N GLN A 421 -22.33 13.15 -2.47
CA GLN A 421 -23.07 13.92 -3.46
C GLN A 421 -24.11 14.86 -2.83
N LYS A 422 -24.42 14.66 -1.55
CA LYS A 422 -25.29 15.57 -0.79
C LYS A 422 -24.41 16.52 -0.02
N ALA A 423 -24.67 17.83 -0.16
CA ALA A 423 -24.05 18.82 0.71
C ALA A 423 -24.44 18.51 2.15
N ASP A 424 -23.45 18.46 3.05
CA ASP A 424 -23.63 18.29 4.49
C ASP A 424 -24.38 19.48 5.08
#